data_4b0d81c0491b1f789dd32268d1ff25ab
#
_entry.id   4b0d81c0491b1f789dd32268d1ff25ab
#
_cell.length_a   1.000
_cell.length_b   1.000
_cell.length_c   1.000
_cell.angle_alpha   90.00
_cell.angle_beta   90.00
_cell.angle_gamma   90.00
#
_symmetry.space_group_name_H-M   'P 1'
#
loop_
_entity.id
_entity.type
_entity.pdbx_description
1 polymer ?
#
loop_
_entity_poly.entity_id
_entity_poly.type
_entity_poly.pdbx_seq_one_letter_code
_entity_poly.pdbx_strand_id
1 'polypeptide(L)'
;MQRKPTATRDKFLKAQFHTRVTYNLRMKATFIELPPFERIRKDYMDDEAYRLFQLELMDNPTAGDVIEGTGGLRKLRQADPRRGKGKRGGLRVIYYFWSGGDQFWLFTVYDKDQAVDLTTAQRKVLKQLLKNELKNRQTPGGEHDDQ
;
A
#
# COMPACT_ATOMS: atom_id res chain seq x y z
N MET A 1 22.10 2.45 -18.72
CA MET A 1 22.17 1.81 -18.59
C MET A 1 22.22 1.24 -18.44
N GLN A 2 21.74 1.95 -18.05
CA GLN A 2 21.73 1.38 -17.83
C GLN A 2 21.60 0.90 -17.52
N ARG A 3 21.28 1.61 -17.43
CA ARG A 3 20.94 1.01 -17.02
C ARG A 3 21.00 0.90 -16.47
N LYS A 4 20.68 1.52 -16.20
CA LYS A 4 20.48 1.19 -15.62
C LYS A 4 20.53 0.86 -14.99
N PRO A 5 20.41 1.55 -14.59
CA PRO A 5 20.27 1.05 -13.98
C PRO A 5 20.20 0.67 -13.42
N THR A 6 19.97 1.18 -13.05
CA THR A 6 19.89 0.62 -12.62
C THR A 6 19.88 0.49 -11.99
N ALA A 7 19.67 1.17 -11.95
CA ALA A 7 19.74 0.94 -11.50
C ALA A 7 19.43 0.65 -11.07
N THR A 8 18.94 1.06 -10.87
CA THR A 8 18.72 0.58 -10.61
C THR A 8 18.86 0.03 -10.21
N ARG A 9 18.81 0.43 -10.29
CA ARG A 9 18.92 -0.22 -10.02
C ARG A 9 19.37 -0.48 -9.25
N ASP A 10 19.28 -0.10 -8.96
CA ASP A 10 19.62 -0.43 -8.38
C ASP A 10 19.59 -0.41 -7.58
N LYS A 11 19.27 -0.08 -7.58
CA LYS A 11 19.12 -0.04 -7.07
C LYS A 11 18.77 -0.40 -6.45
N PHE A 12 18.09 -0.10 -6.13
CA PHE A 12 17.62 -0.49 -5.73
C PHE A 12 17.79 -0.88 -5.11
N LEU A 13 17.61 -0.76 -5.00
CA LEU A 13 17.63 -1.03 -4.57
C LEU A 13 17.82 -1.28 -3.66
N LYS A 14 17.72 -1.39 -3.39
CA LYS A 14 17.76 -1.45 -2.72
C LYS A 14 17.37 -1.55 -1.97
N ALA A 15 16.85 -1.31 -1.75
CA ALA A 15 16.46 -1.30 -1.20
C ALA A 15 16.07 -1.64 -0.49
N GLN A 16 15.73 -1.73 -0.22
CA GLN A 16 15.36 -1.89 0.19
C GLN A 16 15.11 -1.87 0.81
N PHE A 17 14.83 -1.80 1.04
CA PHE A 17 14.58 -1.49 1.25
C PHE A 17 14.47 -1.25 1.86
N HIS A 18 14.36 -1.38 1.94
CA HIS A 18 14.15 -0.89 2.12
C HIS A 18 13.87 -0.27 2.19
N THR A 19 13.63 -0.01 2.32
CA THR A 19 13.35 0.62 2.20
C THR A 19 13.50 1.36 1.77
N ARG A 20 13.79 1.73 1.47
CA ARG A 20 13.94 2.35 1.12
C ARG A 20 14.16 3.15 0.43
N VAL A 21 14.26 3.44 0.29
CA VAL A 21 14.50 4.21 -0.27
C VAL A 21 14.95 4.61 -1.30
N THR A 22 14.89 4.74 -1.99
CA THR A 22 15.32 4.91 -2.97
C THR A 22 15.47 5.82 -3.35
N TYR A 23 15.59 6.34 -3.51
CA TYR A 23 15.72 7.09 -3.68
C TYR A 23 15.50 7.97 -4.21
N ASN A 24 15.35 8.67 -3.98
CA ASN A 24 15.21 9.39 -4.51
C ASN A 24 14.69 10.64 -4.56
N LEU A 25 14.78 11.20 -4.92
CA LEU A 25 14.23 12.36 -5.44
C LEU A 25 12.80 12.38 -5.22
N ARG A 26 12.22 11.25 -4.96
CA ARG A 26 10.84 11.16 -4.69
C ARG A 26 10.62 11.22 -3.23
N MET A 27 9.41 11.09 -2.79
CA MET A 27 9.12 11.08 -1.39
C MET A 27 9.73 9.87 -0.73
N LYS A 28 10.04 9.99 0.52
CA LYS A 28 10.37 8.86 1.34
C LYS A 28 9.11 8.49 2.08
N ALA A 29 8.81 7.22 2.14
CA ALA A 29 7.57 6.78 2.75
C ALA A 29 7.79 5.54 3.57
N THR A 30 6.94 5.37 4.57
CA THR A 30 6.91 4.15 5.37
C THR A 30 5.69 3.36 4.96
N PHE A 31 5.87 2.07 4.72
CA PHE A 31 4.76 1.19 4.40
C PHE A 31 4.45 0.36 5.61
N ILE A 32 3.23 0.50 6.13
CA ILE A 32 2.80 -0.22 7.32
C ILE A 32 1.81 -1.26 6.89
N GLU A 33 2.17 -2.54 7.09
CA GLU A 33 1.30 -3.64 6.72
C GLU A 33 0.44 -3.97 7.92
N LEU A 34 -0.86 -3.77 7.79
CA LEU A 34 -1.75 -4.17 8.85
C LEU A 34 -1.89 -5.69 8.82
N PRO A 35 -2.27 -6.31 9.93
CA PRO A 35 -2.24 -7.77 10.01
C PRO A 35 -2.93 -8.52 8.89
N PRO A 36 -4.10 -8.12 8.41
CA PRO A 36 -4.69 -8.86 7.29
C PRO A 36 -3.82 -8.83 6.04
N PHE A 37 -3.21 -7.67 5.74
CA PHE A 37 -2.36 -7.57 4.57
C PHE A 37 -1.08 -8.38 4.76
N GLU A 38 -0.48 -8.26 5.93
CA GLU A 38 0.78 -8.94 6.18
C GLU A 38 0.64 -10.46 6.03
N ARG A 39 -0.49 -11.01 6.49
CA ARG A 39 -0.67 -12.45 6.46
C ARG A 39 -0.78 -13.01 5.05
N ILE A 40 -1.31 -12.23 4.10
CA ILE A 40 -1.62 -12.79 2.80
C ILE A 40 -0.82 -12.19 1.66
N ARG A 41 -0.03 -11.18 1.91
CA ARG A 41 0.65 -10.48 0.81
C ARG A 41 1.47 -11.43 -0.06
N LYS A 42 2.22 -12.34 0.54
CA LYS A 42 3.09 -13.20 -0.25
C LYS A 42 2.31 -14.17 -1.13
N ASP A 43 1.07 -14.46 -0.79
CA ASP A 43 0.25 -15.32 -1.62
C ASP A 43 -0.18 -14.61 -2.89
N TYR A 44 -0.13 -13.29 -2.93
CA TYR A 44 -0.58 -12.51 -4.07
C TYR A 44 0.55 -11.81 -4.78
N MET A 45 1.55 -11.33 -4.07
CA MET A 45 2.68 -10.61 -4.66
C MET A 45 3.97 -11.14 -4.07
N ASP A 46 4.90 -11.56 -4.91
CA ASP A 46 6.21 -11.92 -4.41
C ASP A 46 6.97 -10.63 -4.05
N ASP A 47 8.19 -10.76 -3.57
CA ASP A 47 8.92 -9.60 -3.09
C ASP A 47 9.18 -8.58 -4.19
N GLU A 48 9.45 -9.04 -5.40
CA GLU A 48 9.71 -8.11 -6.49
C GLU A 48 8.44 -7.38 -6.91
N ALA A 49 7.32 -8.08 -7.01
CA ALA A 49 6.06 -7.43 -7.36
C ALA A 49 5.67 -6.43 -6.28
N TYR A 50 5.91 -6.78 -5.01
CA TYR A 50 5.59 -5.88 -3.92
C TYR A 50 6.46 -4.64 -3.96
N ARG A 51 7.74 -4.80 -4.29
CA ARG A 51 8.62 -3.65 -4.40
C ARG A 51 8.15 -2.70 -5.50
N LEU A 52 7.77 -3.24 -6.65
CA LEU A 52 7.27 -2.41 -7.73
C LEU A 52 5.97 -1.70 -7.36
N PHE A 53 5.12 -2.39 -6.63
CA PHE A 53 3.89 -1.79 -6.13
C PHE A 53 4.20 -0.61 -5.21
N GLN A 54 5.18 -0.77 -4.31
CA GLN A 54 5.54 0.31 -3.42
C GLN A 54 6.09 1.52 -4.18
N LEU A 55 6.90 1.27 -5.21
CA LEU A 55 7.42 2.36 -6.02
C LEU A 55 6.30 3.08 -6.75
N GLU A 56 5.32 2.35 -7.23
CA GLU A 56 4.20 2.96 -7.91
C GLU A 56 3.42 3.87 -6.96
N LEU A 57 3.21 3.44 -5.73
CA LEU A 57 2.52 4.27 -4.76
C LEU A 57 3.32 5.51 -4.39
N MET A 58 4.63 5.38 -4.29
CA MET A 58 5.44 6.56 -3.99
C MET A 58 5.41 7.56 -5.12
N ASP A 59 5.25 7.08 -6.37
CA ASP A 59 5.13 7.97 -7.49
C ASP A 59 3.78 8.67 -7.52
N ASN A 60 2.74 8.01 -7.06
CA ASN A 60 1.40 8.58 -7.06
C ASN A 60 0.68 8.13 -5.79
N PRO A 61 0.87 8.86 -4.69
CA PRO A 61 0.34 8.43 -3.38
C PRO A 61 -1.17 8.30 -3.31
N THR A 62 -1.90 8.92 -4.22
CA THR A 62 -3.35 8.82 -4.20
C THR A 62 -3.88 8.04 -5.39
N ALA A 63 -3.09 7.09 -5.89
CA ALA A 63 -3.54 6.25 -6.99
C ALA A 63 -4.76 5.43 -6.59
N GLY A 64 -5.59 5.14 -7.57
CA GLY A 64 -6.80 4.36 -7.32
C GLY A 64 -7.98 5.23 -6.94
N ASP A 65 -9.09 4.59 -6.63
CA ASP A 65 -10.33 5.29 -6.36
C ASP A 65 -10.66 5.24 -4.88
N VAL A 66 -11.18 6.34 -4.35
CA VAL A 66 -11.64 6.36 -2.98
C VAL A 66 -12.84 5.41 -2.86
N ILE A 67 -12.86 4.61 -1.81
CA ILE A 67 -13.97 3.70 -1.55
C ILE A 67 -14.97 4.44 -0.69
N GLU A 68 -16.15 4.67 -1.26
CA GLU A 68 -17.17 5.40 -0.58
C GLU A 68 -17.56 4.72 0.72
N GLY A 69 -17.78 5.49 1.75
CA GLY A 69 -18.22 4.94 3.04
C GLY A 69 -17.13 4.39 3.92
N THR A 70 -15.85 4.59 3.57
CA THR A 70 -14.76 4.06 4.38
C THR A 70 -13.95 5.13 5.08
N GLY A 71 -14.20 6.40 4.77
CA GLY A 71 -13.44 7.46 5.43
C GLY A 71 -12.15 7.82 4.72
N GLY A 72 -11.94 7.30 3.52
CA GLY A 72 -10.77 7.70 2.74
C GLY A 72 -9.87 6.58 2.27
N LEU A 73 -10.29 5.35 2.50
CA LEU A 73 -9.52 4.23 1.95
C LEU A 73 -9.61 4.24 0.43
N ARG A 74 -8.56 3.75 -0.21
CA ARG A 74 -8.51 3.69 -1.66
C ARG A 74 -8.36 2.26 -2.13
N LYS A 75 -8.87 2.01 -3.32
CA LYS A 75 -8.77 0.70 -3.96
C LYS A 75 -7.94 0.87 -5.21
N LEU A 76 -6.81 0.20 -5.27
CA LEU A 76 -5.90 0.31 -6.39
C LEU A 76 -5.84 -1.00 -7.14
N ARG A 77 -5.91 -0.92 -8.47
CA ARG A 77 -5.76 -2.09 -9.32
C ARG A 77 -4.28 -2.39 -9.50
N GLN A 78 -3.95 -3.68 -9.45
CA GLN A 78 -2.58 -4.08 -9.62
C GLN A 78 -2.53 -5.31 -10.52
N ALA A 79 -1.52 -5.40 -11.37
CA ALA A 79 -1.37 -6.56 -12.23
C ALA A 79 -1.09 -7.80 -11.40
N ASP A 80 -1.47 -8.95 -11.92
CA ASP A 80 -1.21 -10.22 -11.25
C ASP A 80 -0.43 -11.11 -12.21
N PRO A 81 0.90 -11.01 -12.23
CA PRO A 81 1.70 -11.81 -13.15
C PRO A 81 1.58 -13.31 -12.91
N ARG A 82 1.28 -13.72 -11.67
CA ARG A 82 1.15 -15.15 -11.37
C ARG A 82 0.07 -15.79 -12.21
N ARG A 83 -0.98 -15.04 -12.54
CA ARG A 83 -2.08 -15.55 -13.33
C ARG A 83 -2.13 -14.95 -14.72
N GLY A 84 -1.09 -14.22 -15.13
CA GLY A 84 -1.07 -13.61 -16.43
C GLY A 84 -2.13 -12.54 -16.60
N LYS A 85 -2.52 -11.86 -15.51
CA LYS A 85 -3.58 -10.86 -15.58
C LYS A 85 -3.00 -9.47 -15.47
N GLY A 86 -3.46 -8.56 -16.32
CA GLY A 86 -3.11 -7.16 -16.21
C GLY A 86 -3.89 -6.48 -15.08
N LYS A 87 -3.82 -5.16 -15.02
CA LYS A 87 -4.42 -4.44 -13.91
C LYS A 87 -5.92 -4.63 -13.82
N ARG A 88 -6.61 -4.66 -14.96
CA ARG A 88 -8.05 -4.77 -14.91
C ARG A 88 -8.51 -6.09 -14.31
N GLY A 89 -7.89 -7.18 -14.68
CA GLY A 89 -8.28 -8.50 -14.19
C GLY A 89 -7.40 -9.02 -13.08
N GLY A 90 -6.55 -8.19 -12.52
CA GLY A 90 -5.57 -8.66 -11.55
C GLY A 90 -6.02 -8.49 -10.12
N LEU A 91 -5.19 -7.84 -9.33
CA LEU A 91 -5.40 -7.71 -7.90
C LEU A 91 -6.02 -6.37 -7.56
N ARG A 92 -6.60 -6.31 -6.38
CA ARG A 92 -7.06 -5.06 -5.79
C ARG A 92 -6.38 -4.92 -4.44
N VAL A 93 -5.78 -3.76 -4.20
CA VAL A 93 -5.14 -3.46 -2.92
C VAL A 93 -5.92 -2.33 -2.28
N ILE A 94 -6.28 -2.50 -1.00
CA ILE A 94 -6.95 -1.47 -0.24
C ILE A 94 -5.91 -0.82 0.66
N TYR A 95 -5.79 0.50 0.58
CA TYR A 95 -4.77 1.19 1.36
C TYR A 95 -5.24 2.59 1.74
N TYR A 96 -4.51 3.22 2.64
CA TYR A 96 -4.75 4.59 3.05
C TYR A 96 -3.41 5.32 3.03
N PHE A 97 -3.38 6.53 2.49
CA PHE A 97 -2.17 7.34 2.51
C PHE A 97 -2.34 8.40 3.58
N TRP A 98 -1.49 8.34 4.61
CA TRP A 98 -1.50 9.32 5.68
C TRP A 98 -0.44 10.35 5.37
N SER A 99 -0.86 11.52 4.82
CA SER A 99 0.09 12.50 4.36
C SER A 99 0.81 13.19 5.52
N GLY A 100 0.23 13.17 6.71
CA GLY A 100 0.88 13.80 7.85
C GLY A 100 2.21 13.17 8.20
N GLY A 101 2.44 11.92 7.85
CA GLY A 101 3.69 11.26 8.13
C GLY A 101 4.27 10.54 6.94
N ASP A 102 3.75 10.78 5.74
CA ASP A 102 4.20 10.10 4.53
C ASP A 102 4.18 8.59 4.74
N GLN A 103 3.04 8.07 5.17
CA GLN A 103 2.88 6.65 5.44
C GLN A 103 1.78 6.06 4.58
N PHE A 104 2.03 4.86 4.10
CA PHE A 104 1.00 4.08 3.42
C PHE A 104 0.60 2.96 4.36
N TRP A 105 -0.69 2.87 4.68
CA TRP A 105 -1.21 1.82 5.54
C TRP A 105 -1.90 0.82 4.65
N LEU A 106 -1.37 -0.40 4.58
CA LEU A 106 -1.85 -1.41 3.67
C LEU A 106 -2.83 -2.32 4.41
N PHE A 107 -4.08 -2.32 3.96
CA PHE A 107 -5.16 -3.00 4.69
C PHE A 107 -5.37 -4.43 4.20
N THR A 108 -5.46 -4.63 2.90
CA THR A 108 -5.69 -5.98 2.38
C THR A 108 -5.43 -6.01 0.88
N VAL A 109 -5.29 -7.21 0.35
CA VAL A 109 -5.16 -7.43 -1.09
C VAL A 109 -6.06 -8.61 -1.43
N TYR A 110 -6.69 -8.56 -2.56
CA TYR A 110 -7.53 -9.67 -2.99
C TYR A 110 -7.55 -9.74 -4.51
N ASP A 111 -7.96 -10.91 -4.99
CA ASP A 111 -8.04 -11.19 -6.40
C ASP A 111 -9.37 -10.67 -6.90
N LYS A 112 -9.37 -9.98 -8.02
CA LYS A 112 -10.60 -9.45 -8.56
C LYS A 112 -11.63 -10.54 -8.78
N ASP A 113 -11.16 -11.76 -9.11
CA ASP A 113 -12.09 -12.84 -9.35
C ASP A 113 -12.74 -13.36 -8.07
N GLN A 114 -12.14 -13.11 -6.92
CA GLN A 114 -12.72 -13.53 -5.66
C GLN A 114 -13.81 -12.59 -5.19
N ALA A 115 -13.68 -11.32 -5.52
CA ALA A 115 -14.66 -10.33 -5.10
C ALA A 115 -14.67 -9.19 -6.09
N VAL A 116 -15.83 -8.95 -6.71
CA VAL A 116 -15.96 -7.86 -7.64
C VAL A 116 -15.92 -6.55 -6.90
N ASP A 117 -16.57 -6.48 -5.77
CA ASP A 117 -16.63 -5.26 -4.99
C ASP A 117 -16.81 -5.61 -3.52
N LEU A 118 -16.60 -4.63 -2.67
CA LEU A 118 -16.75 -4.82 -1.23
C LEU A 118 -18.22 -4.69 -0.85
N THR A 119 -18.66 -5.54 0.07
CA THR A 119 -20.01 -5.44 0.59
C THR A 119 -20.10 -4.27 1.56
N THR A 120 -21.32 -3.87 1.89
CA THR A 120 -21.54 -2.82 2.86
C THR A 120 -20.92 -3.20 4.21
N ALA A 121 -21.06 -4.46 4.61
CA ALA A 121 -20.49 -4.91 5.87
C ALA A 121 -18.97 -4.82 5.86
N GLN A 122 -18.34 -5.20 4.76
CA GLN A 122 -16.89 -5.12 4.64
C GLN A 122 -16.43 -3.68 4.70
N ARG A 123 -17.16 -2.75 4.09
CA ARG A 123 -16.79 -1.34 4.14
C ARG A 123 -16.88 -0.80 5.55
N LYS A 124 -17.86 -1.24 6.32
CA LYS A 124 -17.98 -0.80 7.71
C LYS A 124 -16.82 -1.28 8.55
N VAL A 125 -16.40 -2.52 8.34
CA VAL A 125 -15.26 -3.06 9.07
C VAL A 125 -14.01 -2.28 8.72
N LEU A 126 -13.79 -2.02 7.43
CA LEU A 126 -12.62 -1.27 7.00
C LEU A 126 -12.64 0.15 7.55
N LYS A 127 -13.81 0.79 7.57
CA LYS A 127 -13.91 2.13 8.11
C LYS A 127 -13.53 2.15 9.58
N GLN A 128 -13.98 1.14 10.34
CA GLN A 128 -13.66 1.09 11.75
C GLN A 128 -12.16 0.86 11.97
N LEU A 129 -11.56 0.00 11.15
CA LEU A 129 -10.13 -0.24 11.24
C LEU A 129 -9.36 1.05 10.96
N LEU A 130 -9.78 1.80 9.96
CA LEU A 130 -9.12 3.06 9.65
C LEU A 130 -9.24 4.04 10.80
N LYS A 131 -10.44 4.15 11.39
CA LYS A 131 -10.61 5.06 12.50
C LYS A 131 -9.71 4.68 13.67
N ASN A 132 -9.60 3.40 13.95
CA ASN A 132 -8.76 2.95 15.04
C ASN A 132 -7.29 3.25 14.76
N GLU A 133 -6.83 3.05 13.53
CA GLU A 133 -5.44 3.32 13.22
C GLU A 133 -5.14 4.82 13.29
N LEU A 134 -6.06 5.64 12.80
CA LEU A 134 -5.85 7.07 12.89
C LEU A 134 -5.74 7.53 14.33
N LYS A 135 -6.61 7.00 15.18
CA LYS A 135 -6.58 7.36 16.58
C LYS A 135 -5.28 6.92 17.23
N ASN A 136 -4.85 5.69 16.95
CA ASN A 136 -3.66 5.17 17.58
C ASN A 136 -2.40 5.90 17.14
N ARG A 137 -2.36 6.36 15.90
CA ARG A 137 -1.12 6.95 15.42
C ARG A 137 -1.04 8.43 15.63
N GLN A 138 -2.17 9.10 15.73
CA GLN A 138 -2.12 10.52 15.92
C GLN A 138 -2.14 10.92 17.37
N THR A 139 -2.99 10.29 18.13
CA THR A 139 -3.14 10.69 19.51
C THR A 139 -1.95 10.40 20.35
N PRO A 140 -1.44 9.19 20.34
CA PRO A 140 -0.38 8.91 21.27
C PRO A 140 0.82 9.76 21.03
N GLY A 141 1.13 9.98 19.78
CA GLY A 141 2.28 10.77 19.53
C GLY A 141 2.15 12.08 20.20
N GLY A 142 0.98 12.62 20.09
CA GLY A 142 0.85 13.88 20.69
C GLY A 142 0.97 13.82 22.14
N GLU A 143 0.29 12.88 22.71
CA GLU A 143 0.25 13.05 24.06
C GLU A 143 1.47 12.69 24.71
N HIS A 144 2.23 11.76 24.18
CA HIS A 144 3.25 11.46 25.01
C HIS A 144 4.40 12.30 24.87
N ASP A 145 4.44 13.10 23.92
CA ASP A 145 5.53 13.93 23.87
C ASP A 145 5.57 14.84 25.01
N ASP A 146 4.53 15.04 25.67
CA ASP A 146 4.62 15.97 26.66
C ASP A 146 5.33 15.54 27.81
N GLN A 147 5.62 14.38 28.00
CA GLN A 147 6.37 14.08 29.14
C GLN A 147 7.74 14.32 28.99
#